data_cdc9e15b391e4bb56888004d32f2dde5
#
_entry.id   cdc9e15b391e4bb56888004d32f2dde5
#
_cell.length_a   1.000
_cell.length_b   1.000
_cell.length_c   1.000
_cell.angle_alpha   90.00
_cell.angle_beta   90.00
_cell.angle_gamma   90.00
#
_symmetry.space_group_name_H-M   'P 1'
#
loop_
_entity.id
_entity.type
_entity.pdbx_description
1 polymer ?
#
loop_
_entity_poly.entity_id
_entity_poly.type
_entity_poly.pdbx_seq_one_letter_code
_entity_poly.pdbx_strand_id
1 'polypeptide(L)'
;LTWLGRGVSVSQVKGLLRSGQPAFSEATSQWEEKRQRLQECICNLNERRLDECFNAELALYPPQTLCQQLMLPLLAELELRWRHSPGAQAERVFFFSWLRSKLGARLYHNNRQYSGAPLLLINVSDLPMAPGMWLTAWLASSAGCPVEVFDWPLPPTELALAVEHIQPRAVLLYSSQALNSTHLQRLLGGYDCPCLLVGQVVQIHAEELVAITAQNAELSLAADPLAALHSLTDLNLLHS
;
A
#
# COMPACT_ATOMS: atom_id res chain seq x y z
N LEU A 1 16.97 -12.16 11.56
CA LEU A 1 15.81 -11.53 10.89
C LEU A 1 16.04 -10.06 10.53
N THR A 2 16.92 -9.33 11.21
CA THR A 2 17.22 -7.90 10.98
C THR A 2 17.79 -7.58 9.59
N TRP A 3 18.48 -8.49 8.93
CA TRP A 3 19.10 -8.27 7.60
C TRP A 3 18.09 -8.33 6.45
N LEU A 4 17.08 -9.21 6.54
CA LEU A 4 16.00 -9.29 5.55
C LEU A 4 15.12 -8.04 5.56
N GLY A 5 14.84 -7.49 6.73
CA GLY A 5 14.15 -6.20 6.87
C GLY A 5 14.94 -5.00 6.32
N ARG A 6 16.26 -5.15 6.12
CA ARG A 6 17.13 -4.15 5.50
C ARG A 6 17.34 -4.35 3.99
N GLY A 7 16.58 -5.27 3.38
CA GLY A 7 16.62 -5.49 1.93
C GLY A 7 17.75 -6.39 1.42
N VAL A 8 18.40 -7.13 2.31
CA VAL A 8 19.45 -8.10 1.95
C VAL A 8 18.81 -9.45 1.65
N SER A 9 19.10 -10.05 0.49
CA SER A 9 18.56 -11.37 0.13
C SER A 9 19.10 -12.49 1.03
N VAL A 10 18.34 -13.58 1.19
CA VAL A 10 18.73 -14.74 2.03
C VAL A 10 20.07 -15.32 1.58
N SER A 11 20.36 -15.34 0.28
CA SER A 11 21.64 -15.81 -0.28
C SER A 11 22.83 -14.93 0.08
N GLN A 12 22.62 -13.62 0.22
CA GLN A 12 23.66 -12.63 0.56
C GLN A 12 23.96 -12.59 2.06
N VAL A 13 22.98 -12.92 2.92
CA VAL A 13 23.19 -13.00 4.40
C VAL A 13 24.33 -13.97 4.73
N LYS A 14 24.45 -15.07 4.00
CA LYS A 14 25.51 -16.07 4.21
C LYS A 14 26.91 -15.55 3.87
N GLY A 15 27.01 -14.66 2.86
CA GLY A 15 28.25 -13.96 2.48
C GLY A 15 28.67 -12.89 3.49
N LEU A 16 27.69 -12.09 3.96
CA LEU A 16 27.90 -10.99 4.90
C LEU A 16 28.33 -11.46 6.31
N LEU A 17 27.86 -12.62 6.74
CA LEU A 17 28.31 -13.24 8.00
C LEU A 17 29.80 -13.64 7.95
N ARG A 18 30.40 -13.75 6.76
CA ARG A 18 31.80 -14.12 6.55
C ARG A 18 32.75 -12.94 6.32
N SER A 19 32.25 -11.81 5.80
CA SER A 19 33.12 -10.72 5.30
C SER A 19 33.18 -9.48 6.20
N GLY A 20 32.25 -9.27 7.13
CA GLY A 20 32.29 -8.15 8.09
C GLY A 20 32.26 -6.74 7.50
N GLN A 21 32.02 -6.57 6.19
CA GLN A 21 32.01 -5.28 5.50
C GLN A 21 30.62 -4.63 5.44
N PRO A 22 30.54 -3.28 5.34
CA PRO A 22 29.29 -2.55 5.29
C PRO A 22 28.57 -2.76 3.95
N ALA A 23 27.59 -3.67 3.96
CA ALA A 23 26.75 -4.04 2.81
C ALA A 23 25.77 -2.93 2.37
N PHE A 24 25.81 -1.74 2.97
CA PHE A 24 24.83 -0.69 2.75
C PHE A 24 24.90 -0.07 1.34
N SER A 25 26.09 0.17 0.80
CA SER A 25 26.21 0.81 -0.53
C SER A 25 25.87 -0.15 -1.67
N GLU A 26 26.21 -1.43 -1.54
CA GLU A 26 25.88 -2.45 -2.54
C GLU A 26 24.40 -2.79 -2.56
N ALA A 27 23.76 -2.89 -1.39
CA ALA A 27 22.33 -3.15 -1.30
C ALA A 27 21.50 -1.99 -1.90
N THR A 28 21.89 -0.74 -1.65
CA THR A 28 21.21 0.43 -2.22
C THR A 28 21.34 0.45 -3.75
N SER A 29 22.53 0.20 -4.28
CA SER A 29 22.76 0.12 -5.72
C SER A 29 21.94 -0.99 -6.40
N GLN A 30 21.80 -2.16 -5.76
CA GLN A 30 20.98 -3.26 -6.28
C GLN A 30 19.48 -2.91 -6.37
N TRP A 31 18.93 -2.22 -5.37
CA TRP A 31 17.52 -1.78 -5.42
C TRP A 31 17.30 -0.71 -6.48
N GLU A 32 18.27 0.17 -6.68
CA GLU A 32 18.23 1.17 -7.74
C GLU A 32 18.23 0.53 -9.13
N GLU A 33 19.09 -0.46 -9.40
CA GLU A 33 19.09 -1.23 -10.66
C GLU A 33 17.75 -1.94 -10.89
N LYS A 34 17.14 -2.52 -9.84
CA LYS A 34 15.82 -3.17 -9.93
C LYS A 34 14.73 -2.18 -10.29
N ARG A 35 14.72 -0.99 -9.67
CA ARG A 35 13.76 0.07 -10.01
C ARG A 35 13.95 0.55 -11.44
N GLN A 36 15.17 0.76 -11.89
CA GLN A 36 15.47 1.16 -13.27
C GLN A 36 14.94 0.14 -14.29
N ARG A 37 15.12 -1.17 -14.04
CA ARG A 37 14.57 -2.23 -14.92
C ARG A 37 13.05 -2.19 -15.00
N LEU A 38 12.36 -2.01 -13.87
CA LEU A 38 10.90 -1.87 -13.87
C LEU A 38 10.47 -0.59 -14.60
N GLN A 39 11.16 0.53 -14.36
CA GLN A 39 10.89 1.79 -15.05
C GLN A 39 11.08 1.68 -16.57
N GLU A 40 12.11 0.99 -17.05
CA GLU A 40 12.31 0.71 -18.48
C GLU A 40 11.13 -0.09 -19.07
N CYS A 41 10.63 -1.10 -18.34
CA CYS A 41 9.47 -1.87 -18.76
C CYS A 41 8.21 -1.00 -18.85
N ILE A 42 8.01 -0.10 -17.90
CA ILE A 42 6.87 0.83 -17.85
C ILE A 42 6.95 1.83 -19.00
N CYS A 43 8.11 2.46 -19.22
CA CYS A 43 8.32 3.41 -20.32
C CYS A 43 8.10 2.78 -21.72
N ASN A 44 8.40 1.49 -21.85
CA ASN A 44 8.19 0.75 -23.09
C ASN A 44 6.82 0.04 -23.17
N LEU A 45 5.93 0.23 -22.19
CA LEU A 45 4.62 -0.41 -22.06
C LEU A 45 4.70 -1.94 -22.22
N ASN A 46 5.77 -2.56 -21.69
CA ASN A 46 6.04 -3.98 -21.83
C ASN A 46 5.54 -4.76 -20.61
N GLU A 47 4.27 -5.14 -20.64
CA GLU A 47 3.60 -5.84 -19.54
C GLU A 47 4.29 -7.15 -19.18
N ARG A 48 4.61 -7.97 -20.17
CA ARG A 48 5.21 -9.30 -19.94
C ARG A 48 6.53 -9.19 -19.18
N ARG A 49 7.41 -8.30 -19.66
CA ARG A 49 8.73 -8.11 -19.03
C ARG A 49 8.60 -7.46 -17.63
N LEU A 50 7.66 -6.54 -17.47
CA LEU A 50 7.34 -5.95 -16.16
C LEU A 50 6.91 -7.03 -15.16
N ASP A 51 6.03 -7.93 -15.60
CA ASP A 51 5.54 -9.05 -14.79
C ASP A 51 6.65 -10.04 -14.43
N GLU A 52 7.49 -10.41 -15.39
CA GLU A 52 8.66 -11.28 -15.19
C GLU A 52 9.65 -10.68 -14.17
N CYS A 53 10.00 -9.39 -14.32
CA CYS A 53 10.89 -8.70 -13.39
C CYS A 53 10.31 -8.64 -11.98
N PHE A 54 9.04 -8.26 -11.83
CA PHE A 54 8.41 -8.16 -10.52
C PHE A 54 8.26 -9.53 -9.84
N ASN A 55 7.90 -10.58 -10.60
CA ASN A 55 7.79 -11.94 -10.07
C ASN A 55 9.14 -12.49 -9.58
N ALA A 56 10.23 -12.17 -10.27
CA ALA A 56 11.56 -12.55 -9.83
C ALA A 56 11.88 -11.96 -8.44
N GLU A 57 11.51 -10.72 -8.18
CA GLU A 57 11.72 -10.09 -6.89
C GLU A 57 10.77 -10.64 -5.81
N LEU A 58 9.52 -10.93 -6.17
CA LEU A 58 8.55 -11.57 -5.27
C LEU A 58 8.99 -12.95 -4.78
N ALA A 59 9.74 -13.68 -5.59
CA ALA A 59 10.29 -14.99 -5.21
C ALA A 59 11.43 -14.88 -4.18
N LEU A 60 12.08 -13.70 -4.08
CA LEU A 60 13.28 -13.51 -3.26
C LEU A 60 13.03 -12.73 -1.97
N TYR A 61 12.02 -11.86 -1.95
CA TYR A 61 11.81 -10.90 -0.86
C TYR A 61 10.39 -10.93 -0.31
N PRO A 62 10.22 -10.69 1.00
CA PRO A 62 8.90 -10.54 1.60
C PRO A 62 8.15 -9.31 1.02
N PRO A 63 6.80 -9.32 1.00
CA PRO A 63 5.98 -8.20 0.53
C PRO A 63 6.33 -6.85 1.17
N GLN A 64 6.58 -6.82 2.46
CA GLN A 64 6.95 -5.61 3.19
C GLN A 64 8.27 -5.02 2.68
N THR A 65 9.29 -5.86 2.46
CA THR A 65 10.58 -5.41 1.91
C THR A 65 10.42 -4.89 0.49
N LEU A 66 9.63 -5.57 -0.36
CA LEU A 66 9.35 -5.10 -1.72
C LEU A 66 8.58 -3.79 -1.73
N CYS A 67 7.60 -3.63 -0.86
CA CYS A 67 6.89 -2.37 -0.73
C CYS A 67 7.86 -1.23 -0.36
N GLN A 68 8.69 -1.43 0.65
CA GLN A 68 9.62 -0.43 1.18
C GLN A 68 10.76 -0.08 0.24
N GLN A 69 11.43 -1.09 -0.34
CA GLN A 69 12.66 -0.90 -1.08
C GLN A 69 12.46 -0.72 -2.58
N LEU A 70 11.35 -1.26 -3.11
CA LEU A 70 11.09 -1.28 -4.55
C LEU A 70 9.88 -0.41 -4.92
N MET A 71 8.68 -0.71 -4.39
CA MET A 71 7.45 -0.13 -4.93
C MET A 71 7.23 1.33 -4.55
N LEU A 72 7.41 1.69 -3.29
CA LEU A 72 7.24 3.09 -2.84
C LEU A 72 8.28 4.03 -3.48
N PRO A 73 9.59 3.70 -3.51
CA PRO A 73 10.57 4.50 -4.22
C PRO A 73 10.30 4.58 -5.74
N LEU A 74 9.93 3.46 -6.38
CA LEU A 74 9.59 3.45 -7.81
C LEU A 74 8.40 4.38 -8.11
N LEU A 75 7.35 4.34 -7.30
CA LEU A 75 6.20 5.24 -7.44
C LEU A 75 6.60 6.71 -7.33
N ALA A 76 7.46 7.05 -6.36
CA ALA A 76 7.95 8.41 -6.20
C ALA A 76 8.79 8.88 -7.41
N GLU A 77 9.67 8.02 -7.94
CA GLU A 77 10.47 8.28 -9.14
C GLU A 77 9.58 8.46 -10.39
N LEU A 78 8.55 7.60 -10.55
CA LEU A 78 7.60 7.69 -11.66
C LEU A 78 6.73 8.95 -11.58
N GLU A 79 6.24 9.32 -10.39
CA GLU A 79 5.45 10.56 -10.22
C GLU A 79 6.27 11.80 -10.56
N LEU A 80 7.56 11.85 -10.21
CA LEU A 80 8.47 12.93 -10.61
C LEU A 80 8.66 12.95 -12.12
N ARG A 81 8.89 11.81 -12.75
CA ARG A 81 9.06 11.68 -14.19
C ARG A 81 7.80 12.13 -14.93
N TRP A 82 6.63 11.69 -14.51
CA TRP A 82 5.36 11.96 -15.19
C TRP A 82 4.93 13.42 -15.15
N ARG A 83 5.47 14.23 -14.24
CA ARG A 83 5.22 15.68 -14.22
C ARG A 83 5.79 16.41 -15.42
N HIS A 84 6.82 15.87 -16.07
CA HIS A 84 7.62 16.59 -17.06
C HIS A 84 7.83 15.83 -18.38
N SER A 85 7.27 14.63 -18.54
CA SER A 85 7.54 13.78 -19.70
C SER A 85 6.38 13.72 -20.68
N PRO A 86 6.62 13.83 -22.01
CA PRO A 86 5.64 13.48 -23.03
C PRO A 86 5.26 11.99 -22.91
N GLY A 87 3.97 11.67 -23.11
CA GLY A 87 3.48 10.29 -23.00
C GLY A 87 3.28 9.79 -21.56
N ALA A 88 3.55 10.61 -20.56
CA ALA A 88 3.42 10.29 -19.14
C ALA A 88 2.08 9.67 -18.75
N GLN A 89 0.99 10.15 -19.37
CA GLN A 89 -0.34 9.62 -19.08
C GLN A 89 -0.50 8.16 -19.56
N ALA A 90 0.08 7.79 -20.70
CA ALA A 90 0.05 6.41 -21.18
C ALA A 90 0.84 5.48 -20.25
N GLU A 91 2.06 5.87 -19.84
CA GLU A 91 2.86 5.13 -18.86
C GLU A 91 2.11 4.96 -17.53
N ARG A 92 1.47 6.01 -17.05
CA ARG A 92 0.72 6.01 -15.79
C ARG A 92 -0.48 5.07 -15.85
N VAL A 93 -1.31 5.18 -16.88
CA VAL A 93 -2.47 4.31 -17.07
C VAL A 93 -2.05 2.85 -17.21
N PHE A 94 -1.01 2.58 -18.02
CA PHE A 94 -0.46 1.24 -18.18
C PHE A 94 -0.01 0.65 -16.83
N PHE A 95 0.85 1.37 -16.12
CA PHE A 95 1.42 0.88 -14.86
C PHE A 95 0.35 0.67 -13.78
N PHE A 96 -0.59 1.61 -13.64
CA PHE A 96 -1.65 1.50 -12.64
C PHE A 96 -2.62 0.36 -12.95
N SER A 97 -2.95 0.14 -14.23
CA SER A 97 -3.78 -0.98 -14.66
C SER A 97 -3.10 -2.32 -14.38
N TRP A 98 -1.82 -2.43 -14.71
CA TRP A 98 -1.01 -3.61 -14.40
C TRP A 98 -0.93 -3.84 -12.89
N LEU A 99 -0.59 -2.81 -12.10
CA LEU A 99 -0.44 -2.92 -10.65
C LEU A 99 -1.74 -3.39 -9.98
N ARG A 100 -2.86 -2.78 -10.35
CA ARG A 100 -4.18 -3.17 -9.87
C ARG A 100 -4.47 -4.65 -10.17
N SER A 101 -4.27 -5.08 -11.41
CA SER A 101 -4.50 -6.46 -11.82
C SER A 101 -3.57 -7.43 -11.08
N LYS A 102 -2.29 -7.06 -10.96
CA LYS A 102 -1.28 -7.89 -10.29
C LYS A 102 -1.55 -8.08 -8.80
N LEU A 103 -1.82 -7.00 -8.09
CA LEU A 103 -2.08 -7.05 -6.66
C LEU A 103 -3.48 -7.59 -6.38
N GLY A 104 -4.47 -7.29 -7.22
CA GLY A 104 -5.82 -7.85 -7.13
C GLY A 104 -5.86 -9.37 -7.24
N ALA A 105 -5.10 -9.95 -8.18
CA ALA A 105 -4.98 -11.40 -8.32
C ALA A 105 -4.37 -12.06 -7.06
N ARG A 106 -3.36 -11.41 -6.45
CA ARG A 106 -2.76 -11.88 -5.20
C ARG A 106 -3.70 -11.77 -4.02
N LEU A 107 -4.39 -10.65 -3.92
CA LEU A 107 -5.40 -10.41 -2.89
C LEU A 107 -6.49 -11.48 -2.96
N TYR A 108 -7.03 -11.71 -4.16
CA TYR A 108 -8.04 -12.75 -4.40
C TYR A 108 -7.55 -14.14 -3.97
N HIS A 109 -6.31 -14.49 -4.31
CA HIS A 109 -5.72 -15.77 -3.90
C HIS A 109 -5.56 -15.87 -2.38
N ASN A 110 -5.04 -14.83 -1.73
CA ASN A 110 -4.84 -14.81 -0.29
C ASN A 110 -6.17 -14.89 0.47
N ASN A 111 -7.17 -14.10 0.06
CA ASN A 111 -8.49 -14.09 0.70
C ASN A 111 -9.15 -15.47 0.74
N ARG A 112 -8.87 -16.34 -0.23
CA ARG A 112 -9.40 -17.73 -0.22
C ARG A 112 -8.74 -18.65 0.79
N GLN A 113 -7.61 -18.24 1.36
CA GLN A 113 -6.86 -19.02 2.36
C GLN A 113 -7.22 -18.60 3.78
N TYR A 114 -7.86 -17.46 3.95
CA TYR A 114 -8.19 -16.90 5.26
C TYR A 114 -9.70 -16.86 5.48
N SER A 115 -10.09 -16.90 6.75
CA SER A 115 -11.48 -16.80 7.20
C SER A 115 -11.65 -15.67 8.19
N GLY A 116 -12.91 -15.35 8.52
CA GLY A 116 -13.25 -14.29 9.47
C GLY A 116 -13.61 -12.97 8.82
N ALA A 117 -13.90 -11.97 9.62
CA ALA A 117 -14.29 -10.64 9.16
C ALA A 117 -13.13 -9.96 8.39
N PRO A 118 -13.37 -9.39 7.20
CA PRO A 118 -12.32 -8.74 6.43
C PRO A 118 -11.94 -7.37 7.00
N LEU A 119 -10.78 -6.85 6.57
CA LEU A 119 -10.55 -5.41 6.55
C LEU A 119 -11.28 -4.83 5.35
N LEU A 120 -12.02 -3.73 5.54
CA LEU A 120 -12.68 -3.01 4.45
C LEU A 120 -11.86 -1.78 4.07
N LEU A 121 -11.24 -1.81 2.90
CA LEU A 121 -10.41 -0.73 2.38
C LEU A 121 -11.17 0.05 1.30
N ILE A 122 -11.38 1.35 1.54
CA ILE A 122 -12.24 2.20 0.72
C ILE A 122 -11.46 3.39 0.20
N ASN A 123 -11.58 3.62 -1.11
CA ASN A 123 -11.09 4.82 -1.75
C ASN A 123 -12.06 5.98 -1.47
N VAL A 124 -11.60 6.98 -0.74
CA VAL A 124 -12.39 8.20 -0.45
C VAL A 124 -11.85 9.42 -1.21
N SER A 125 -10.91 9.23 -2.15
CA SER A 125 -10.45 10.26 -3.09
C SER A 125 -11.27 10.21 -4.37
N ASP A 126 -11.26 11.31 -5.14
CA ASP A 126 -11.91 11.38 -6.45
C ASP A 126 -11.13 10.63 -7.56
N LEU A 127 -9.97 10.07 -7.24
CA LEU A 127 -9.14 9.32 -8.19
C LEU A 127 -9.61 7.87 -8.29
N PRO A 128 -9.80 7.33 -9.49
CA PRO A 128 -10.34 5.98 -9.70
C PRO A 128 -9.36 4.86 -9.35
N MET A 129 -8.10 5.18 -9.12
CA MET A 129 -7.07 4.21 -8.77
C MET A 129 -5.98 4.88 -7.92
N ALA A 130 -5.72 4.35 -6.76
CA ALA A 130 -4.69 4.80 -5.85
C ALA A 130 -3.67 3.66 -5.57
N PRO A 131 -2.44 3.74 -6.12
CA PRO A 131 -1.43 2.70 -5.94
C PRO A 131 -1.15 2.35 -4.48
N GLY A 132 -1.05 3.35 -3.62
CA GLY A 132 -0.81 3.14 -2.19
C GLY A 132 -1.93 2.35 -1.50
N MET A 133 -3.18 2.52 -1.93
CA MET A 133 -4.29 1.71 -1.43
C MET A 133 -4.10 0.22 -1.77
N TRP A 134 -3.75 -0.09 -3.01
CA TRP A 134 -3.51 -1.47 -3.43
C TRP A 134 -2.29 -2.09 -2.75
N LEU A 135 -1.24 -1.30 -2.50
CA LEU A 135 -0.10 -1.74 -1.69
C LEU A 135 -0.50 -2.03 -0.24
N THR A 136 -1.34 -1.19 0.36
CA THR A 136 -1.88 -1.42 1.72
C THR A 136 -2.68 -2.72 1.78
N ALA A 137 -3.60 -2.94 0.82
CA ALA A 137 -4.39 -4.16 0.71
C ALA A 137 -3.50 -5.41 0.55
N TRP A 138 -2.49 -5.32 -0.31
CA TRP A 138 -1.55 -6.42 -0.53
C TRP A 138 -0.75 -6.76 0.71
N LEU A 139 -0.23 -5.76 1.43
CA LEU A 139 0.52 -5.97 2.67
C LEU A 139 -0.35 -6.63 3.75
N ALA A 140 -1.56 -6.10 3.98
CA ALA A 140 -2.50 -6.64 4.96
C ALA A 140 -2.91 -8.08 4.63
N SER A 141 -3.24 -8.37 3.37
CA SER A 141 -3.60 -9.73 2.94
C SER A 141 -2.41 -10.69 3.04
N SER A 142 -1.20 -10.23 2.75
CA SER A 142 0.01 -11.04 2.88
C SER A 142 0.41 -11.31 4.35
N ALA A 143 -0.11 -10.51 5.27
CA ALA A 143 0.05 -10.71 6.72
C ALA A 143 -1.04 -11.61 7.34
N GLY A 144 -1.90 -12.22 6.53
CA GLY A 144 -2.86 -13.23 6.99
C GLY A 144 -4.28 -12.73 7.26
N CYS A 145 -4.64 -11.56 6.73
CA CYS A 145 -5.97 -10.98 6.91
C CYS A 145 -6.74 -10.93 5.60
N PRO A 146 -8.02 -11.39 5.54
CA PRO A 146 -8.86 -11.15 4.39
C PRO A 146 -9.14 -9.64 4.24
N VAL A 147 -9.12 -9.15 3.00
CA VAL A 147 -9.30 -7.72 2.69
C VAL A 147 -10.29 -7.54 1.55
N GLU A 148 -11.32 -6.73 1.78
CA GLU A 148 -12.22 -6.26 0.73
C GLU A 148 -11.81 -4.85 0.29
N VAL A 149 -11.76 -4.63 -1.03
CA VAL A 149 -11.28 -3.37 -1.60
C VAL A 149 -12.35 -2.72 -2.45
N PHE A 150 -12.76 -1.53 -2.06
CA PHE A 150 -13.62 -0.66 -2.84
C PHE A 150 -12.76 0.43 -3.46
N ASP A 151 -12.22 0.17 -4.65
CA ASP A 151 -11.27 1.05 -5.33
C ASP A 151 -11.92 2.17 -6.16
N TRP A 152 -13.25 2.15 -6.32
CA TRP A 152 -14.02 3.27 -6.83
C TRP A 152 -14.53 4.14 -5.68
N PRO A 153 -14.65 5.46 -5.91
CA PRO A 153 -15.21 6.35 -4.91
C PRO A 153 -16.62 5.92 -4.49
N LEU A 154 -16.83 5.79 -3.18
CA LEU A 154 -18.12 5.47 -2.60
C LEU A 154 -18.70 6.73 -1.94
N PRO A 155 -19.98 7.11 -2.21
CA PRO A 155 -20.62 8.20 -1.50
C PRO A 155 -20.62 7.94 0.02
N PRO A 156 -20.31 8.95 0.86
CA PRO A 156 -20.29 8.78 2.33
C PRO A 156 -21.60 8.22 2.91
N THR A 157 -22.73 8.52 2.28
CA THR A 157 -24.05 8.02 2.68
C THR A 157 -24.20 6.51 2.49
N GLU A 158 -23.42 5.92 1.59
CA GLU A 158 -23.45 4.50 1.27
C GLU A 158 -22.40 3.70 2.05
N LEU A 159 -21.45 4.40 2.66
CA LEU A 159 -20.37 3.78 3.40
C LEU A 159 -20.88 3.03 4.64
N ALA A 160 -21.80 3.65 5.39
CA ALA A 160 -22.43 3.01 6.55
C ALA A 160 -23.14 1.70 6.16
N LEU A 161 -23.83 1.71 5.02
CA LEU A 161 -24.50 0.52 4.48
C LEU A 161 -23.50 -0.58 4.12
N ALA A 162 -22.37 -0.22 3.49
CA ALA A 162 -21.31 -1.17 3.17
C ALA A 162 -20.72 -1.81 4.43
N VAL A 163 -20.48 -1.01 5.47
CA VAL A 163 -19.97 -1.50 6.77
C VAL A 163 -20.99 -2.43 7.44
N GLU A 164 -22.26 -2.06 7.43
CA GLU A 164 -23.34 -2.88 7.99
C GLU A 164 -23.45 -4.25 7.31
N HIS A 165 -23.33 -4.31 5.99
CA HIS A 165 -23.43 -5.56 5.24
C HIS A 165 -22.17 -6.44 5.33
N ILE A 166 -20.98 -5.84 5.30
CA ILE A 166 -19.71 -6.57 5.28
C ILE A 166 -19.29 -6.99 6.70
N GLN A 167 -19.69 -6.22 7.72
CA GLN A 167 -19.27 -6.43 9.12
C GLN A 167 -17.74 -6.56 9.24
N PRO A 168 -16.97 -5.55 8.76
CA PRO A 168 -15.53 -5.64 8.75
C PRO A 168 -14.95 -5.56 10.17
N ARG A 169 -13.77 -6.13 10.38
CA ARG A 169 -13.03 -5.97 11.64
C ARG A 169 -12.43 -4.58 11.82
N ALA A 170 -12.20 -3.86 10.73
CA ALA A 170 -11.81 -2.45 10.71
C ALA A 170 -12.08 -1.86 9.33
N VAL A 171 -12.28 -0.54 9.29
CA VAL A 171 -12.42 0.26 8.06
C VAL A 171 -11.15 1.05 7.82
N LEU A 172 -10.58 0.95 6.62
CA LEU A 172 -9.45 1.75 6.16
C LEU A 172 -9.92 2.73 5.08
N LEU A 173 -9.90 4.01 5.38
CA LEU A 173 -10.25 5.07 4.46
C LEU A 173 -8.97 5.59 3.79
N TYR A 174 -8.84 5.41 2.49
CA TYR A 174 -7.64 5.80 1.77
C TYR A 174 -7.86 7.05 0.91
N SER A 175 -6.98 8.04 1.06
CA SER A 175 -6.88 9.17 0.13
C SER A 175 -5.44 9.60 -0.12
N SER A 176 -5.10 9.82 -1.39
CA SER A 176 -3.84 10.46 -1.81
C SER A 176 -3.98 11.97 -2.01
N GLN A 177 -5.16 12.53 -1.76
CA GLN A 177 -5.50 13.94 -1.98
C GLN A 177 -6.07 14.58 -0.73
N ALA A 178 -6.09 15.92 -0.72
CA ALA A 178 -6.83 16.67 0.28
C ALA A 178 -8.33 16.34 0.20
N LEU A 179 -8.96 16.23 1.35
CA LEU A 179 -10.41 16.10 1.48
C LEU A 179 -10.98 17.40 2.04
N ASN A 180 -12.24 17.69 1.71
CA ASN A 180 -12.94 18.79 2.35
C ASN A 180 -13.15 18.47 3.84
N SER A 181 -12.89 19.43 4.75
CA SER A 181 -12.97 19.23 6.21
C SER A 181 -14.33 18.70 6.67
N THR A 182 -15.42 19.20 6.10
CA THR A 182 -16.77 18.69 6.41
C THR A 182 -16.96 17.25 5.94
N HIS A 183 -16.35 16.88 4.82
CA HIS A 183 -16.37 15.52 4.27
C HIS A 183 -15.54 14.60 5.16
N LEU A 184 -14.34 15.03 5.54
CA LEU A 184 -13.44 14.29 6.43
C LEU A 184 -14.12 13.95 7.77
N GLN A 185 -14.74 14.93 8.41
CA GLN A 185 -15.46 14.71 9.68
C GLN A 185 -16.61 13.70 9.56
N ARG A 186 -17.36 13.72 8.44
CA ARG A 186 -18.42 12.74 8.18
C ARG A 186 -17.88 11.34 7.93
N LEU A 187 -16.75 11.23 7.22
CA LEU A 187 -16.10 9.95 6.95
C LEU A 187 -15.51 9.29 8.20
N LEU A 188 -15.06 10.07 9.16
CA LEU A 188 -14.40 9.58 10.37
C LEU A 188 -15.38 9.31 11.54
N GLY A 189 -16.68 9.55 11.36
CA GLY A 189 -17.69 9.34 12.37
C GLY A 189 -18.65 8.20 12.04
N GLY A 190 -19.10 7.46 13.06
CA GLY A 190 -20.26 6.56 12.95
C GLY A 190 -19.96 5.12 12.60
N TYR A 191 -18.76 4.62 12.87
CA TYR A 191 -18.44 3.19 12.75
C TYR A 191 -18.33 2.56 14.14
N ASP A 192 -18.93 1.39 14.31
CA ASP A 192 -18.81 0.55 15.51
C ASP A 192 -17.56 -0.36 15.46
N CYS A 193 -16.56 0.01 14.67
CA CYS A 193 -15.32 -0.74 14.51
C CYS A 193 -14.13 0.23 14.36
N PRO A 194 -12.89 -0.21 14.62
CA PRO A 194 -11.69 0.58 14.40
C PRO A 194 -11.61 1.18 13.00
N CYS A 195 -11.22 2.45 12.92
CA CYS A 195 -11.08 3.19 11.67
C CYS A 195 -9.62 3.65 11.49
N LEU A 196 -9.04 3.42 10.33
CA LEU A 196 -7.74 3.97 9.94
C LEU A 196 -7.91 4.92 8.77
N LEU A 197 -7.39 6.14 8.90
CA LEU A 197 -7.20 7.04 7.77
C LEU A 197 -5.80 6.83 7.20
N VAL A 198 -5.71 6.52 5.90
CA VAL A 198 -4.47 6.08 5.26
C VAL A 198 -4.13 6.96 4.05
N GLY A 199 -2.86 7.25 3.86
CA GLY A 199 -2.33 7.94 2.69
C GLY A 199 -1.92 9.39 2.94
N GLN A 200 -1.63 10.11 1.86
CA GLN A 200 -1.10 11.48 1.93
C GLN A 200 -2.06 12.47 2.63
N VAL A 201 -3.35 12.18 2.64
CA VAL A 201 -4.37 12.94 3.37
C VAL A 201 -3.98 13.17 4.83
N VAL A 202 -3.29 12.23 5.47
CA VAL A 202 -2.84 12.32 6.86
C VAL A 202 -1.83 13.45 7.05
N GLN A 203 -0.92 13.63 6.09
CA GLN A 203 0.07 14.71 6.14
C GLN A 203 -0.54 16.06 5.74
N ILE A 204 -1.45 16.06 4.77
CA ILE A 204 -2.14 17.26 4.29
C ILE A 204 -3.01 17.88 5.39
N HIS A 205 -3.70 17.07 6.16
CA HIS A 205 -4.62 17.51 7.23
C HIS A 205 -4.06 17.29 8.65
N ALA A 206 -2.72 17.27 8.80
CA ALA A 206 -2.08 16.90 10.07
C ALA A 206 -2.61 17.71 11.29
N GLU A 207 -2.75 19.03 11.14
CA GLU A 207 -3.23 19.91 12.22
C GLU A 207 -4.69 19.63 12.61
N GLU A 208 -5.56 19.44 11.62
CA GLU A 208 -6.98 19.14 11.84
C GLU A 208 -7.17 17.76 12.48
N LEU A 209 -6.40 16.77 12.02
CA LEU A 209 -6.49 15.39 12.49
C LEU A 209 -6.03 15.21 13.93
N VAL A 210 -5.11 16.04 14.44
CA VAL A 210 -4.74 16.04 15.88
C VAL A 210 -5.96 16.31 16.78
N ALA A 211 -6.80 17.26 16.42
CA ALA A 211 -8.01 17.57 17.19
C ALA A 211 -9.05 16.44 17.09
N ILE A 212 -9.19 15.81 15.92
CA ILE A 212 -10.15 14.74 15.68
C ILE A 212 -9.73 13.45 16.42
N THR A 213 -8.46 13.07 16.35
CA THR A 213 -7.95 11.87 17.05
C THR A 213 -7.99 11.99 18.57
N ALA A 214 -7.82 13.21 19.09
CA ALA A 214 -7.97 13.46 20.55
C ALA A 214 -9.40 13.18 21.05
N GLN A 215 -10.40 13.25 20.18
CA GLN A 215 -11.82 13.03 20.50
C GLN A 215 -12.31 11.63 20.11
N ASN A 216 -11.56 10.91 19.26
CA ASN A 216 -11.93 9.59 18.75
C ASN A 216 -10.79 8.59 18.96
N ALA A 217 -10.89 7.81 20.04
CA ALA A 217 -9.87 6.82 20.42
C ALA A 217 -9.78 5.63 19.42
N GLU A 218 -10.79 5.40 18.60
CA GLU A 218 -10.83 4.32 17.62
C GLU A 218 -10.25 4.73 16.25
N LEU A 219 -9.87 6.00 16.09
CA LEU A 219 -9.25 6.51 14.87
C LEU A 219 -7.73 6.43 14.94
N SER A 220 -7.15 5.71 14.00
CA SER A 220 -5.69 5.66 13.77
C SER A 220 -5.32 6.33 12.46
N LEU A 221 -4.10 6.84 12.37
CA LEU A 221 -3.59 7.56 11.20
C LEU A 221 -2.34 6.86 10.64
N ALA A 222 -2.28 6.70 9.31
CA ALA A 222 -1.14 6.10 8.65
C ALA A 222 -0.81 6.84 7.35
N ALA A 223 0.36 7.44 7.27
CA ALA A 223 0.75 8.26 6.12
C ALA A 223 1.05 7.44 4.85
N ASP A 224 1.36 6.16 4.99
CA ASP A 224 1.75 5.28 3.90
C ASP A 224 1.37 3.80 4.21
N PRO A 225 1.51 2.87 3.22
CA PRO A 225 1.16 1.46 3.39
C PRO A 225 1.91 0.74 4.51
N LEU A 226 3.15 1.11 4.80
CA LEU A 226 3.95 0.48 5.86
C LEU A 226 3.50 0.95 7.24
N ALA A 227 3.21 2.23 7.38
CA ALA A 227 2.61 2.79 8.59
C ALA A 227 1.25 2.16 8.86
N ALA A 228 0.42 1.94 7.81
CA ALA A 228 -0.86 1.25 7.93
C ALA A 228 -0.68 -0.19 8.42
N LEU A 229 0.29 -0.94 7.87
CA LEU A 229 0.60 -2.30 8.32
C LEU A 229 1.02 -2.33 9.80
N HIS A 230 1.84 -1.37 10.25
CA HIS A 230 2.24 -1.24 11.65
C HIS A 230 1.02 -0.96 12.56
N SER A 231 0.19 0.01 12.21
CA SER A 231 -1.03 0.31 12.98
C SER A 231 -1.96 -0.91 13.10
N LEU A 232 -2.15 -1.65 11.99
CA LEU A 232 -2.95 -2.89 11.99
C LEU A 232 -2.34 -3.98 12.88
N THR A 233 -1.01 -4.06 12.95
CA THR A 233 -0.31 -5.00 13.83
C THR A 233 -0.48 -4.62 15.30
N ASP A 234 -0.29 -3.34 15.64
CA ASP A 234 -0.40 -2.82 16.99
C ASP A 234 -1.82 -2.96 17.56
N LEU A 235 -2.83 -2.81 16.69
CA LEU A 235 -4.25 -3.02 17.01
C LEU A 235 -4.68 -4.50 17.00
N ASN A 236 -3.77 -5.45 16.72
CA ASN A 236 -4.05 -6.89 16.58
C ASN A 236 -5.14 -7.22 15.55
N LEU A 237 -5.20 -6.47 14.44
CA LEU A 237 -6.22 -6.62 13.40
C LEU A 237 -5.81 -7.56 12.26
N LEU A 238 -4.56 -8.05 12.23
CA LEU A 238 -4.02 -8.87 11.13
C LEU A 238 -4.21 -10.39 11.32
N HIS A 239 -4.42 -10.85 12.54
CA HIS A 239 -4.57 -12.29 12.80
C HIS A 239 -6.03 -12.62 13.14
N SER A 240 -6.53 -13.69 12.56
CA SER A 240 -7.83 -14.30 12.87
C SER A 240 -7.77 -15.21 14.08
#